data_ecb9204f975a8adb66fa93c5d8549aa3
#
_entry.id   ecb9204f975a8adb66fa93c5d8549aa3
#
_cell.length_a   1.000
_cell.length_b   1.000
_cell.length_c   1.000
_cell.angle_alpha   90.00
_cell.angle_beta   90.00
_cell.angle_gamma   90.00
#
_symmetry.space_group_name_H-M   'P 1'
#
loop_
_entity.id
_entity.type
_entity.pdbx_description
1 polymer ?
#
loop_
_entity_poly.entity_id
_entity_poly.type
_entity_poly.pdbx_seq_one_letter_code
_entity_poly.pdbx_strand_id
1 'polypeptide(L)'
;GPSGLSTAIKLKQLDPNLKVCLLEKASEIGAHILSGNVFETRALDELLPNWKELNSPIKTKVSKEKFLFLSKTKSLSWPTWLLPAVQQNHKNYIISLANLCRWLAEQAESMGVEIFPGFPASEILFNEDGSVKGVATQDMGIDKQGNKKDSFEPGIELIGKVTVFAEGCRGHLGKQLIKKFELDKGKDPQQYGIGFKEIWEVDEKNHEEGLVMHTAGWPLDNNTYGGSFMYHAENKQIFLGYVIGLDYKNPHLSPFDEFQRFKTHPSIKKIIEGGKRISYGARALIEGGFQSLPKMYMPGALLIGCDAGTLNMPKIKGSHTAMKSGILAAEAINDHVKDSKDLSVFEEKFKKSWLFEELFKARNVKPSFSWGLIIGIIFTGIDQILFRGKLPFTLKHKHADHETL
;
A
#
# COMPACT_ATOMS: atom_id res chain seq x y z
N GLY A 1 -0.92 8.42 5.84
CA GLY A 1 -0.01 7.74 4.93
C GLY A 1 0.12 8.46 3.58
N PRO A 2 0.84 7.87 2.58
CA PRO A 2 1.22 8.61 1.36
C PRO A 2 0.03 9.13 0.54
N SER A 3 -1.11 8.43 0.50
CA SER A 3 -2.27 8.91 -0.27
C SER A 3 -2.89 10.17 0.33
N GLY A 4 -3.15 10.20 1.64
CA GLY A 4 -3.73 11.36 2.31
C GLY A 4 -2.79 12.58 2.28
N LEU A 5 -1.48 12.36 2.51
CA LEU A 5 -0.48 13.43 2.42
C LEU A 5 -0.38 14.00 1.01
N SER A 6 -0.41 13.14 -0.02
CA SER A 6 -0.42 13.62 -1.41
C SER A 6 -1.68 14.40 -1.76
N THR A 7 -2.84 14.01 -1.22
CA THR A 7 -4.07 14.78 -1.37
C THR A 7 -3.94 16.16 -0.74
N ALA A 8 -3.46 16.23 0.49
CA ALA A 8 -3.31 17.48 1.23
C ALA A 8 -2.36 18.47 0.54
N ILE A 9 -1.17 17.98 0.14
CA ILE A 9 -0.19 18.78 -0.62
C ILE A 9 -0.81 19.29 -1.92
N LYS A 10 -1.44 18.40 -2.71
CA LYS A 10 -2.00 18.78 -4.01
C LYS A 10 -3.15 19.78 -3.87
N LEU A 11 -3.99 19.65 -2.85
CA LEU A 11 -5.06 20.63 -2.55
C LEU A 11 -4.47 22.02 -2.29
N LYS A 12 -3.42 22.11 -1.47
CA LYS A 12 -2.77 23.39 -1.18
C LYS A 12 -2.04 23.97 -2.37
N GLN A 13 -1.55 23.13 -3.31
CA GLN A 13 -0.99 23.60 -4.59
C GLN A 13 -2.07 24.18 -5.51
N LEU A 14 -3.28 23.60 -5.51
CA LEU A 14 -4.40 24.04 -6.34
C LEU A 14 -5.11 25.28 -5.76
N ASP A 15 -5.18 25.35 -4.44
CA ASP A 15 -5.76 26.48 -3.73
C ASP A 15 -5.10 26.67 -2.36
N PRO A 16 -4.16 27.63 -2.25
CA PRO A 16 -3.48 27.91 -0.97
C PRO A 16 -4.42 28.36 0.17
N ASN A 17 -5.61 28.87 -0.17
CA ASN A 17 -6.57 29.37 0.83
C ASN A 17 -7.50 28.26 1.35
N LEU A 18 -7.50 27.09 0.72
CA LEU A 18 -8.33 25.98 1.17
C LEU A 18 -7.85 25.50 2.55
N LYS A 19 -8.79 25.42 3.50
CA LYS A 19 -8.50 24.80 4.80
C LYS A 19 -8.45 23.28 4.64
N VAL A 20 -7.30 22.70 4.99
CA VAL A 20 -7.06 21.25 4.90
C VAL A 20 -6.60 20.75 6.24
N CYS A 21 -7.37 19.81 6.81
CA CYS A 21 -7.07 19.12 8.06
C CYS A 21 -6.77 17.64 7.77
N LEU A 22 -5.70 17.10 8.36
CA LEU A 22 -5.30 15.71 8.23
C LEU A 22 -5.20 15.06 9.62
N LEU A 23 -5.96 13.99 9.84
CA LEU A 23 -5.89 13.19 11.05
C LEU A 23 -4.97 11.99 10.86
N GLU A 24 -4.17 11.67 11.88
CA GLU A 24 -3.37 10.44 11.97
C GLU A 24 -3.59 9.80 13.34
N LYS A 25 -3.94 8.52 13.35
CA LYS A 25 -4.18 7.78 14.60
C LYS A 25 -2.91 7.48 15.40
N ALA A 26 -1.77 7.42 14.73
CA ALA A 26 -0.47 7.22 15.38
C ALA A 26 -0.02 8.48 16.11
N SER A 27 0.81 8.33 17.13
CA SER A 27 1.38 9.45 17.89
C SER A 27 2.22 10.42 17.05
N GLU A 28 2.71 9.96 15.90
CA GLU A 28 3.41 10.74 14.89
C GLU A 28 3.17 10.17 13.50
N ILE A 29 3.36 10.99 12.48
CA ILE A 29 3.24 10.53 11.08
C ILE A 29 4.27 9.44 10.80
N GLY A 30 3.79 8.32 10.26
CA GLY A 30 4.65 7.19 9.87
C GLY A 30 4.97 6.19 10.98
N ALA A 31 4.59 6.42 12.25
CA ALA A 31 4.90 5.50 13.34
C ALA A 31 4.31 4.10 13.17
N HIS A 32 3.15 3.97 12.51
CA HIS A 32 2.54 2.68 12.21
C HIS A 32 3.00 2.09 10.86
N ILE A 33 4.01 2.66 10.24
CA ILE A 33 4.56 2.17 8.97
C ILE A 33 5.90 1.50 9.25
N LEU A 34 5.94 0.17 9.19
CA LEU A 34 7.21 -0.54 9.20
C LEU A 34 7.90 -0.34 7.84
N SER A 35 9.12 0.15 7.91
CA SER A 35 9.92 0.53 6.74
C SER A 35 10.30 -0.64 5.85
N GLY A 36 10.74 -0.30 4.68
CA GLY A 36 11.26 -1.20 3.67
C GLY A 36 10.33 -1.33 2.50
N ASN A 37 10.58 -0.50 1.48
CA ASN A 37 9.94 -0.73 0.21
C ASN A 37 10.87 -0.28 -0.94
N VAL A 38 10.63 -0.85 -2.09
CA VAL A 38 11.13 -0.30 -3.35
C VAL A 38 10.11 0.71 -3.86
N PHE A 39 10.53 1.94 -4.02
CA PHE A 39 9.70 3.09 -4.33
C PHE A 39 9.90 3.55 -5.78
N GLU A 40 8.81 3.69 -6.51
CA GLU A 40 8.75 4.31 -7.82
C GLU A 40 8.37 5.77 -7.68
N THR A 41 9.18 6.69 -8.21
CA THR A 41 9.03 8.13 -7.97
C THR A 41 7.95 8.79 -8.84
N ARG A 42 7.37 8.12 -9.83
CA ARG A 42 6.47 8.70 -10.83
C ARG A 42 5.40 9.64 -10.26
N ALA A 43 4.70 9.21 -9.20
CA ALA A 43 3.68 10.05 -8.57
C ALA A 43 4.30 11.20 -7.76
N LEU A 44 5.48 10.99 -7.18
CA LEU A 44 6.22 12.05 -6.48
C LEU A 44 6.76 13.09 -7.46
N ASP A 45 7.25 12.64 -8.63
CA ASP A 45 7.71 13.54 -9.70
C ASP A 45 6.58 14.46 -10.22
N GLU A 46 5.34 13.96 -10.21
CA GLU A 46 4.15 14.78 -10.53
C GLU A 46 3.74 15.72 -9.39
N LEU A 47 3.87 15.27 -8.14
CA LEU A 47 3.43 16.03 -6.97
C LEU A 47 4.42 17.13 -6.58
N LEU A 48 5.69 16.77 -6.51
CA LEU A 48 6.80 17.63 -6.11
C LEU A 48 7.98 17.43 -7.06
N PRO A 49 7.97 18.05 -8.27
CA PRO A 49 9.01 17.82 -9.29
C PRO A 49 10.44 18.11 -8.80
N ASN A 50 10.57 19.01 -7.86
CA ASN A 50 11.84 19.43 -7.23
C ASN A 50 12.20 18.66 -5.95
N TRP A 51 11.59 17.49 -5.69
CA TRP A 51 11.78 16.72 -4.46
C TRP A 51 13.26 16.40 -4.13
N LYS A 52 14.12 16.33 -5.14
CA LYS A 52 15.56 16.11 -4.96
C LYS A 52 16.27 17.30 -4.30
N GLU A 53 15.76 18.50 -4.50
CA GLU A 53 16.28 19.75 -3.96
C GLU A 53 15.73 20.04 -2.55
N LEU A 54 14.63 19.36 -2.18
CA LEU A 54 13.92 19.54 -0.91
C LEU A 54 14.42 18.60 0.21
N ASN A 55 15.68 18.19 0.16
CA ASN A 55 16.30 17.29 1.16
C ASN A 55 15.47 16.03 1.45
N SER A 56 14.91 15.41 0.42
CA SER A 56 14.09 14.21 0.57
C SER A 56 14.89 13.02 1.13
N PRO A 57 14.24 12.09 1.85
CA PRO A 57 14.89 10.89 2.39
C PRO A 57 15.13 9.80 1.32
N ILE A 58 14.95 10.10 0.04
CA ILE A 58 15.07 9.15 -1.08
C ILE A 58 16.50 9.20 -1.61
N LYS A 59 17.38 8.32 -1.11
CA LYS A 59 18.82 8.35 -1.43
C LYS A 59 19.30 7.08 -2.14
N THR A 60 18.94 5.90 -1.63
CA THR A 60 19.47 4.61 -2.11
C THR A 60 18.80 4.19 -3.41
N LYS A 61 19.48 4.37 -4.52
CA LYS A 61 19.00 3.95 -5.84
C LYS A 61 19.19 2.43 -6.01
N VAL A 62 18.25 1.76 -6.65
CA VAL A 62 18.41 0.35 -7.01
C VAL A 62 19.55 0.22 -8.01
N SER A 63 20.61 -0.50 -7.63
CA SER A 63 21.82 -0.74 -8.42
C SER A 63 21.89 -2.15 -8.99
N LYS A 64 21.25 -3.11 -8.32
CA LYS A 64 21.28 -4.53 -8.69
C LYS A 64 19.98 -5.23 -8.31
N GLU A 65 19.61 -6.20 -9.14
CA GLU A 65 18.41 -7.00 -8.91
C GLU A 65 18.74 -8.49 -8.96
N LYS A 66 18.07 -9.27 -8.10
CA LYS A 66 18.12 -10.74 -8.09
C LYS A 66 16.71 -11.30 -7.93
N PHE A 67 16.43 -12.35 -8.67
CA PHE A 67 15.24 -13.16 -8.45
C PHE A 67 15.65 -14.62 -8.24
N LEU A 68 15.21 -15.22 -7.13
CA LEU A 68 15.58 -16.59 -6.77
C LEU A 68 14.34 -17.48 -6.65
N PHE A 69 14.37 -18.63 -7.29
CA PHE A 69 13.48 -19.73 -6.95
C PHE A 69 14.15 -20.58 -5.87
N LEU A 70 13.47 -20.76 -4.74
CA LEU A 70 13.98 -21.52 -3.60
C LEU A 70 13.38 -22.92 -3.57
N SER A 71 14.23 -23.93 -3.44
CA SER A 71 13.88 -25.25 -2.92
C SER A 71 14.28 -25.31 -1.44
N LYS A 72 14.09 -26.42 -0.75
CA LYS A 72 14.42 -26.54 0.69
C LYS A 72 15.87 -26.15 1.03
N THR A 73 16.83 -26.42 0.14
CA THR A 73 18.27 -26.23 0.42
C THR A 73 19.03 -25.52 -0.70
N LYS A 74 18.44 -25.38 -1.88
CA LYS A 74 19.10 -24.78 -3.05
C LYS A 74 18.31 -23.59 -3.56
N SER A 75 19.00 -22.66 -4.18
CA SER A 75 18.41 -21.52 -4.90
C SER A 75 18.80 -21.56 -6.38
N LEU A 76 17.83 -21.30 -7.25
CA LEU A 76 18.05 -21.09 -8.67
C LEU A 76 17.88 -19.60 -8.97
N SER A 77 18.92 -18.97 -9.48
CA SER A 77 18.85 -17.58 -9.91
C SER A 77 18.15 -17.48 -11.27
N TRP A 78 17.12 -16.63 -11.36
CA TRP A 78 16.45 -16.32 -12.61
C TRP A 78 17.00 -15.04 -13.21
N PRO A 79 17.29 -14.98 -14.53
CA PRO A 79 17.75 -13.76 -15.17
C PRO A 79 16.72 -12.64 -15.08
N THR A 80 17.05 -11.53 -14.44
CA THR A 80 16.09 -10.44 -14.18
C THR A 80 15.62 -9.73 -15.44
N TRP A 81 16.40 -9.76 -16.52
CA TRP A 81 16.01 -9.22 -17.82
C TRP A 81 14.87 -10.02 -18.49
N LEU A 82 14.64 -11.27 -18.07
CA LEU A 82 13.50 -12.09 -18.50
C LEU A 82 12.24 -11.86 -17.65
N LEU A 83 12.34 -11.08 -16.57
CA LEU A 83 11.15 -10.72 -15.81
C LEU A 83 10.29 -9.70 -16.58
N PRO A 84 8.96 -9.76 -16.44
CA PRO A 84 8.08 -8.73 -16.96
C PRO A 84 8.54 -7.32 -16.53
N ALA A 85 8.41 -6.33 -17.38
CA ALA A 85 8.83 -4.95 -17.08
C ALA A 85 8.21 -4.39 -15.79
N VAL A 86 7.01 -4.85 -15.45
CA VAL A 86 6.30 -4.50 -14.19
C VAL A 86 7.07 -4.92 -12.94
N GLN A 87 7.92 -5.95 -13.01
CA GLN A 87 8.72 -6.47 -11.90
C GLN A 87 10.16 -5.91 -11.85
N GLN A 88 10.60 -5.19 -12.88
CA GLN A 88 11.93 -4.60 -12.92
C GLN A 88 12.02 -3.33 -12.07
N ASN A 89 13.17 -3.12 -11.41
CA ASN A 89 13.33 -2.07 -10.40
C ASN A 89 14.48 -1.07 -10.67
N HIS A 90 15.20 -1.18 -11.76
CA HIS A 90 16.42 -0.42 -12.03
C HIS A 90 16.27 1.12 -12.04
N LYS A 91 15.04 1.64 -12.05
CA LYS A 91 14.74 3.09 -11.96
C LYS A 91 14.19 3.51 -10.60
N ASN A 92 14.06 2.57 -9.68
CA ASN A 92 13.42 2.77 -8.39
C ASN A 92 14.47 3.05 -7.29
N TYR A 93 13.97 3.34 -6.10
CA TYR A 93 14.77 3.58 -4.91
C TYR A 93 14.34 2.65 -3.77
N ILE A 94 15.29 2.28 -2.92
CA ILE A 94 15.00 1.59 -1.65
C ILE A 94 14.83 2.68 -0.60
N ILE A 95 13.70 2.72 0.08
CA ILE A 95 13.38 3.78 1.03
C ILE A 95 12.75 3.26 2.32
N SER A 96 12.84 4.08 3.37
CA SER A 96 11.94 4.00 4.51
C SER A 96 10.64 4.75 4.18
N LEU A 97 9.53 4.02 4.05
CA LEU A 97 8.22 4.65 3.78
C LEU A 97 7.76 5.52 4.95
N ALA A 98 8.15 5.18 6.19
CA ALA A 98 7.89 6.02 7.35
C ALA A 98 8.58 7.39 7.23
N ASN A 99 9.87 7.39 6.85
CA ASN A 99 10.63 8.64 6.66
C ASN A 99 10.07 9.46 5.49
N LEU A 100 9.67 8.79 4.40
CA LEU A 100 9.00 9.49 3.29
C LEU A 100 7.71 10.16 3.76
N CYS A 101 6.89 9.49 4.58
CA CYS A 101 5.65 10.08 5.08
C CYS A 101 5.90 11.26 6.03
N ARG A 102 6.93 11.19 6.90
CA ARG A 102 7.32 12.33 7.75
C ARG A 102 7.72 13.52 6.90
N TRP A 103 8.60 13.31 5.93
CA TRP A 103 9.03 14.37 5.02
C TRP A 103 7.87 14.95 4.21
N LEU A 104 6.94 14.13 3.71
CA LEU A 104 5.72 14.61 3.04
C LEU A 104 4.83 15.44 3.99
N ALA A 105 4.78 15.08 5.27
CA ALA A 105 4.05 15.85 6.26
C ALA A 105 4.69 17.24 6.47
N GLU A 106 6.01 17.32 6.58
CA GLU A 106 6.74 18.58 6.65
C GLU A 106 6.45 19.48 5.42
N GLN A 107 6.40 18.88 4.22
CA GLN A 107 6.02 19.62 3.01
C GLN A 107 4.55 20.10 3.08
N ALA A 108 3.64 19.28 3.57
CA ALA A 108 2.23 19.64 3.71
C ALA A 108 2.03 20.77 4.74
N GLU A 109 2.68 20.68 5.90
CA GLU A 109 2.64 21.70 6.96
C GLU A 109 3.23 23.04 6.49
N SER A 110 4.34 23.01 5.73
CA SER A 110 4.93 24.21 5.13
C SER A 110 3.98 24.93 4.16
N MET A 111 2.99 24.21 3.60
CA MET A 111 1.94 24.78 2.74
C MET A 111 0.69 25.19 3.54
N GLY A 112 0.68 25.02 4.86
CA GLY A 112 -0.45 25.37 5.73
C GLY A 112 -1.51 24.28 5.84
N VAL A 113 -1.14 23.01 5.74
CA VAL A 113 -1.99 21.88 6.14
C VAL A 113 -1.92 21.72 7.66
N GLU A 114 -3.07 21.60 8.30
CA GLU A 114 -3.16 21.30 9.73
C GLU A 114 -3.11 19.78 9.93
N ILE A 115 -2.06 19.26 10.57
CA ILE A 115 -1.88 17.83 10.81
C ILE A 115 -2.04 17.53 12.30
N PHE A 116 -2.91 16.56 12.62
CA PHE A 116 -3.22 16.17 13.99
C PHE A 116 -2.84 14.69 14.22
N PRO A 117 -1.62 14.39 14.65
CA PRO A 117 -1.24 13.06 15.09
C PRO A 117 -1.83 12.74 16.46
N GLY A 118 -2.09 11.45 16.72
CA GLY A 118 -2.72 10.99 17.96
C GLY A 118 -4.25 11.08 17.97
N PHE A 119 -4.88 11.54 16.88
CA PHE A 119 -6.33 11.70 16.77
C PHE A 119 -6.94 10.66 15.81
N PRO A 120 -7.36 9.49 16.30
CA PRO A 120 -8.04 8.50 15.47
C PRO A 120 -9.47 8.95 15.15
N ALA A 121 -9.82 9.00 13.87
CA ALA A 121 -11.22 9.08 13.47
C ALA A 121 -11.92 7.76 13.86
N SER A 122 -13.00 7.84 14.61
CA SER A 122 -13.73 6.68 15.15
C SER A 122 -15.13 6.52 14.58
N GLU A 123 -15.74 7.60 14.14
CA GLU A 123 -17.12 7.64 13.66
C GLU A 123 -17.24 8.50 12.40
N ILE A 124 -18.14 8.11 11.52
CA ILE A 124 -18.50 8.89 10.32
C ILE A 124 -19.76 9.70 10.64
N LEU A 125 -19.70 10.99 10.43
CA LEU A 125 -20.82 11.88 10.58
C LEU A 125 -21.56 12.04 9.23
N PHE A 126 -22.90 11.99 9.28
CA PHE A 126 -23.75 12.12 8.10
C PHE A 126 -24.67 13.35 8.21
N ASN A 127 -24.97 13.95 7.08
CA ASN A 127 -26.04 14.91 6.93
C ASN A 127 -27.41 14.20 6.90
N GLU A 128 -28.49 14.96 7.01
CA GLU A 128 -29.87 14.43 6.95
C GLU A 128 -30.18 13.72 5.62
N ASP A 129 -29.55 14.14 4.53
CA ASP A 129 -29.67 13.52 3.20
C ASP A 129 -28.83 12.24 3.06
N GLY A 130 -28.11 11.83 4.12
CA GLY A 130 -27.25 10.66 4.15
C GLY A 130 -25.86 10.85 3.53
N SER A 131 -25.51 12.03 3.04
CA SER A 131 -24.16 12.35 2.59
C SER A 131 -23.19 12.43 3.75
N VAL A 132 -21.90 12.18 3.51
CA VAL A 132 -20.86 12.29 4.54
C VAL A 132 -20.66 13.77 4.88
N LYS A 133 -20.78 14.10 6.17
CA LYS A 133 -20.58 15.43 6.75
C LYS A 133 -19.16 15.64 7.28
N GLY A 134 -18.54 14.57 7.76
CA GLY A 134 -17.22 14.61 8.41
C GLY A 134 -16.95 13.36 9.21
N VAL A 135 -16.07 13.48 10.20
CA VAL A 135 -15.74 12.41 11.15
C VAL A 135 -15.68 12.93 12.58
N ALA A 136 -15.94 12.04 13.55
CA ALA A 136 -15.66 12.32 14.95
C ALA A 136 -14.43 11.53 15.41
N THR A 137 -13.64 12.12 16.31
CA THR A 137 -12.55 11.44 16.98
C THR A 137 -13.08 10.66 18.19
N GLN A 138 -12.29 9.72 18.68
CA GLN A 138 -12.67 8.93 19.85
C GLN A 138 -12.52 9.77 21.13
N ASP A 139 -13.42 9.53 22.09
CA ASP A 139 -13.22 10.00 23.47
C ASP A 139 -11.92 9.44 24.04
N MET A 140 -11.14 10.26 24.71
CA MET A 140 -9.88 9.87 25.34
C MET A 140 -10.07 9.76 26.86
N GLY A 141 -9.16 9.03 27.53
CA GLY A 141 -9.22 8.91 29.00
C GLY A 141 -10.40 8.08 29.52
N ILE A 142 -10.85 7.06 28.77
CA ILE A 142 -11.83 6.07 29.21
C ILE A 142 -11.10 4.80 29.65
N ASP A 143 -11.53 4.20 30.77
CA ASP A 143 -11.01 2.91 31.22
C ASP A 143 -11.62 1.72 30.46
N LYS A 144 -11.14 0.50 30.75
CA LYS A 144 -11.64 -0.73 30.11
C LYS A 144 -13.11 -1.04 30.41
N GLN A 145 -13.66 -0.47 31.47
CA GLN A 145 -15.05 -0.62 31.90
C GLN A 145 -15.96 0.48 31.34
N GLY A 146 -15.39 1.48 30.61
CA GLY A 146 -16.16 2.58 30.06
C GLY A 146 -16.28 3.81 30.95
N ASN A 147 -15.62 3.83 32.12
CA ASN A 147 -15.67 4.97 33.03
C ASN A 147 -14.67 6.06 32.64
N LYS A 148 -15.05 7.31 32.85
CA LYS A 148 -14.19 8.47 32.62
C LYS A 148 -13.10 8.54 33.69
N LYS A 149 -11.85 8.68 33.30
CA LYS A 149 -10.69 8.97 34.11
C LYS A 149 -10.55 10.48 34.36
N ASP A 150 -9.65 10.89 35.22
CA ASP A 150 -9.32 12.31 35.42
C ASP A 150 -8.78 12.97 34.15
N SER A 151 -8.18 12.18 33.25
CA SER A 151 -7.69 12.59 31.93
C SER A 151 -8.73 12.47 30.81
N PHE A 152 -10.02 12.46 31.14
CA PHE A 152 -11.08 12.35 30.13
C PHE A 152 -11.15 13.61 29.28
N GLU A 153 -11.08 13.41 27.97
CA GLU A 153 -11.32 14.42 26.95
C GLU A 153 -12.36 13.90 25.96
N PRO A 154 -13.45 14.63 25.69
CA PRO A 154 -14.43 14.20 24.72
C PRO A 154 -13.86 14.25 23.31
N GLY A 155 -14.30 13.34 22.45
CA GLY A 155 -14.03 13.40 21.03
C GLY A 155 -14.57 14.69 20.40
N ILE A 156 -13.96 15.11 19.31
CA ILE A 156 -14.36 16.30 18.56
C ILE A 156 -14.93 15.91 17.20
N GLU A 157 -15.92 16.67 16.72
CA GLU A 157 -16.44 16.55 15.38
C GLU A 157 -15.65 17.44 14.43
N LEU A 158 -15.15 16.84 13.34
CA LEU A 158 -14.51 17.57 12.26
C LEU A 158 -15.41 17.53 11.03
N ILE A 159 -15.95 18.68 10.69
CA ILE A 159 -16.88 18.86 9.59
C ILE A 159 -16.16 19.45 8.40
N GLY A 160 -16.37 18.89 7.21
CA GLY A 160 -15.76 19.36 5.99
C GLY A 160 -16.68 19.27 4.77
N LYS A 161 -16.42 20.08 3.76
CA LYS A 161 -17.15 19.96 2.47
C LYS A 161 -16.95 18.62 1.81
N VAL A 162 -15.75 18.05 1.95
CA VAL A 162 -15.40 16.70 1.45
C VAL A 162 -14.49 16.02 2.47
N THR A 163 -14.80 14.77 2.79
CA THR A 163 -13.97 13.91 3.64
C THR A 163 -13.24 12.87 2.79
N VAL A 164 -11.92 12.71 2.99
CA VAL A 164 -11.10 11.74 2.25
C VAL A 164 -10.66 10.63 3.18
N PHE A 165 -11.09 9.41 2.89
CA PHE A 165 -10.70 8.21 3.63
C PHE A 165 -9.46 7.58 2.99
N ALA A 166 -8.38 7.55 3.75
CA ALA A 166 -7.05 7.08 3.34
C ALA A 166 -6.42 6.19 4.42
N GLU A 167 -7.24 5.35 5.06
CA GLU A 167 -6.89 4.57 6.24
C GLU A 167 -5.96 3.38 5.95
N GLY A 168 -5.71 3.08 4.67
CA GLY A 168 -4.87 1.96 4.24
C GLY A 168 -5.65 0.65 4.10
N CYS A 169 -4.95 -0.47 4.16
CA CYS A 169 -5.59 -1.78 3.97
C CYS A 169 -6.65 -2.04 5.06
N ARG A 170 -7.90 -2.26 4.63
CA ARG A 170 -9.05 -2.49 5.50
C ARG A 170 -9.26 -1.42 6.56
N GLY A 171 -9.33 -0.16 6.15
CA GLY A 171 -9.75 0.94 7.00
C GLY A 171 -11.08 0.64 7.70
N HIS A 172 -11.20 0.94 8.99
CA HIS A 172 -12.42 0.57 9.72
C HIS A 172 -13.62 1.43 9.34
N LEU A 173 -13.42 2.70 9.00
CA LEU A 173 -14.46 3.59 8.47
C LEU A 173 -14.71 3.31 6.99
N GLY A 174 -13.64 3.07 6.20
CA GLY A 174 -13.76 2.69 4.80
C GLY A 174 -14.67 1.47 4.59
N LYS A 175 -14.57 0.44 5.45
CA LYS A 175 -15.48 -0.72 5.40
C LYS A 175 -16.95 -0.36 5.64
N GLN A 176 -17.21 0.57 6.55
CA GLN A 176 -18.58 1.03 6.81
C GLN A 176 -19.15 1.77 5.61
N LEU A 177 -18.33 2.61 4.95
CA LEU A 177 -18.72 3.33 3.73
C LEU A 177 -18.99 2.38 2.57
N ILE A 178 -18.09 1.42 2.33
CA ILE A 178 -18.27 0.41 1.29
C ILE A 178 -19.61 -0.29 1.46
N LYS A 179 -19.93 -0.74 2.69
CA LYS A 179 -21.19 -1.40 3.00
C LYS A 179 -22.40 -0.46 2.88
N LYS A 180 -22.33 0.76 3.45
CA LYS A 180 -23.46 1.71 3.48
C LYS A 180 -23.86 2.18 2.09
N PHE A 181 -22.88 2.46 1.23
CA PHE A 181 -23.10 2.97 -0.12
C PHE A 181 -23.03 1.89 -1.21
N GLU A 182 -22.92 0.60 -0.82
CA GLU A 182 -22.78 -0.54 -1.75
C GLU A 182 -21.69 -0.31 -2.81
N LEU A 183 -20.52 0.23 -2.38
CA LEU A 183 -19.47 0.67 -3.30
C LEU A 183 -18.80 -0.49 -4.06
N ASP A 184 -18.88 -1.70 -3.54
CA ASP A 184 -18.33 -2.95 -4.12
C ASP A 184 -19.38 -3.74 -4.93
N LYS A 185 -20.59 -3.21 -5.12
CA LYS A 185 -21.64 -3.86 -5.88
C LYS A 185 -21.19 -4.16 -7.30
N GLY A 186 -21.26 -5.43 -7.69
CA GLY A 186 -20.85 -5.91 -9.01
C GLY A 186 -19.34 -5.99 -9.22
N LYS A 187 -18.55 -5.88 -8.15
CA LYS A 187 -17.11 -6.11 -8.15
C LYS A 187 -16.78 -7.54 -7.74
N ASP A 188 -15.58 -8.00 -8.10
CA ASP A 188 -15.08 -9.26 -7.59
C ASP A 188 -14.75 -9.12 -6.08
N PRO A 189 -14.79 -10.21 -5.29
CA PRO A 189 -14.40 -10.17 -3.89
C PRO A 189 -12.96 -9.69 -3.74
N GLN A 190 -12.72 -8.92 -2.67
CA GLN A 190 -11.38 -8.44 -2.37
C GLN A 190 -10.50 -9.56 -1.85
N GLN A 191 -9.24 -9.56 -2.26
CA GLN A 191 -8.22 -10.49 -1.82
C GLN A 191 -7.21 -9.78 -0.93
N TYR A 192 -6.67 -10.50 0.04
CA TYR A 192 -5.71 -9.95 0.99
C TYR A 192 -4.47 -10.84 1.12
N GLY A 193 -3.38 -10.22 1.52
CA GLY A 193 -2.17 -10.91 1.97
C GLY A 193 -1.77 -10.42 3.35
N ILE A 194 -0.97 -11.21 4.05
CA ILE A 194 -0.26 -10.78 5.25
C ILE A 194 1.23 -10.68 4.95
N GLY A 195 1.80 -9.50 5.20
CA GLY A 195 3.24 -9.25 5.05
C GLY A 195 3.91 -9.09 6.39
N PHE A 196 4.91 -9.93 6.66
CA PHE A 196 5.85 -9.76 7.77
C PHE A 196 7.08 -9.04 7.28
N LYS A 197 7.61 -8.15 8.10
CA LYS A 197 8.83 -7.40 7.80
C LYS A 197 9.72 -7.33 9.01
N GLU A 198 11.03 -7.38 8.75
CA GLU A 198 12.07 -7.12 9.73
C GLU A 198 13.10 -6.17 9.13
N ILE A 199 13.69 -5.35 9.98
CA ILE A 199 14.86 -4.54 9.66
C ILE A 199 16.04 -5.13 10.39
N TRP A 200 17.07 -5.48 9.63
CA TRP A 200 18.31 -6.05 10.14
C TRP A 200 19.46 -5.10 9.88
N GLU A 201 20.32 -4.93 10.84
CA GLU A 201 21.64 -4.35 10.70
C GLU A 201 22.66 -5.50 10.57
N VAL A 202 23.42 -5.51 9.49
CA VAL A 202 24.32 -6.62 9.16
C VAL A 202 25.76 -6.14 8.98
N ASP A 203 26.70 -7.08 9.01
CA ASP A 203 28.11 -6.79 8.70
C ASP A 203 28.25 -6.27 7.26
N GLU A 204 29.22 -5.37 7.05
CA GLU A 204 29.52 -4.78 5.75
C GLU A 204 29.78 -5.82 4.65
N LYS A 205 30.48 -6.93 5.00
CA LYS A 205 30.74 -8.05 4.09
C LYS A 205 29.49 -8.75 3.56
N ASN A 206 28.36 -8.61 4.26
CA ASN A 206 27.06 -9.21 3.93
C ASN A 206 26.09 -8.18 3.31
N HIS A 207 26.54 -6.94 3.15
CA HIS A 207 25.71 -5.83 2.65
C HIS A 207 26.16 -5.39 1.26
N GLU A 208 25.18 -5.11 0.38
CA GLU A 208 25.39 -4.58 -0.96
C GLU A 208 24.33 -3.50 -1.22
N GLU A 209 24.62 -2.23 -0.86
CA GLU A 209 23.67 -1.14 -0.96
C GLU A 209 23.05 -1.03 -2.36
N GLY A 210 21.73 -0.88 -2.42
CA GLY A 210 20.98 -0.82 -3.68
C GLY A 210 20.59 -2.19 -4.24
N LEU A 211 20.96 -3.31 -3.60
CA LEU A 211 20.53 -4.64 -4.03
C LEU A 211 19.05 -4.87 -3.67
N VAL A 212 18.27 -5.26 -4.67
CA VAL A 212 16.90 -5.75 -4.53
C VAL A 212 16.87 -7.24 -4.84
N MET A 213 16.39 -8.05 -3.91
CA MET A 213 16.19 -9.47 -4.11
C MET A 213 14.76 -9.86 -3.84
N HIS A 214 14.15 -10.59 -4.76
CA HIS A 214 12.85 -11.25 -4.59
C HIS A 214 13.02 -12.75 -4.67
N THR A 215 12.18 -13.49 -3.94
CA THR A 215 12.18 -14.96 -4.02
C THR A 215 10.76 -15.52 -4.14
N ALA A 216 10.66 -16.71 -4.74
CA ALA A 216 9.45 -17.53 -4.79
C ALA A 216 9.77 -18.99 -4.49
N GLY A 217 8.77 -19.79 -4.14
CA GLY A 217 8.87 -21.20 -3.81
C GLY A 217 9.02 -21.44 -2.32
N TRP A 218 9.95 -22.31 -1.93
CA TRP A 218 10.10 -22.68 -0.52
C TRP A 218 10.20 -21.46 0.42
N PRO A 219 9.57 -21.50 1.61
CA PRO A 219 8.91 -22.62 2.28
C PRO A 219 7.47 -22.92 1.86
N LEU A 220 6.84 -22.09 1.03
CA LEU A 220 5.50 -22.34 0.55
C LEU A 220 5.46 -23.47 -0.49
N ASP A 221 4.33 -24.14 -0.56
CA ASP A 221 4.03 -25.10 -1.61
C ASP A 221 3.54 -24.43 -2.91
N ASN A 222 3.27 -25.23 -3.94
CA ASN A 222 2.81 -24.73 -5.24
C ASN A 222 1.42 -24.07 -5.19
N ASN A 223 0.60 -24.39 -4.17
CA ASN A 223 -0.78 -23.95 -4.08
C ASN A 223 -0.98 -22.73 -3.17
N THR A 224 0.07 -22.34 -2.45
CA THR A 224 0.03 -21.19 -1.55
C THR A 224 0.71 -20.01 -2.21
N TYR A 225 -0.07 -18.95 -2.50
CA TYR A 225 0.47 -17.73 -3.06
C TYR A 225 1.31 -16.97 -2.05
N GLY A 226 2.50 -16.52 -2.49
CA GLY A 226 3.38 -15.73 -1.63
C GLY A 226 4.80 -15.66 -2.16
N GLY A 227 5.66 -15.03 -1.37
CA GLY A 227 7.05 -14.85 -1.69
C GLY A 227 7.76 -13.90 -0.73
N SER A 228 9.04 -13.69 -0.95
CA SER A 228 9.83 -12.81 -0.10
C SER A 228 10.51 -11.68 -0.87
N PHE A 229 10.94 -10.72 -0.10
CA PHE A 229 11.83 -9.68 -0.58
C PHE A 229 12.94 -9.41 0.44
N MET A 230 14.09 -8.97 -0.08
CA MET A 230 15.23 -8.50 0.71
C MET A 230 15.82 -7.29 -0.01
N TYR A 231 15.87 -6.15 0.68
CA TYR A 231 16.34 -4.89 0.12
C TYR A 231 17.48 -4.35 0.97
N HIS A 232 18.63 -4.12 0.36
CA HIS A 232 19.79 -3.57 1.02
C HIS A 232 19.77 -2.04 0.94
N ALA A 233 19.34 -1.42 2.03
CA ALA A 233 19.20 0.02 2.19
C ALA A 233 20.51 0.67 2.64
N GLU A 234 20.48 1.97 2.89
CA GLU A 234 21.60 2.70 3.52
C GLU A 234 21.93 2.18 4.94
N ASN A 235 23.08 2.58 5.48
CA ASN A 235 23.50 2.29 6.85
C ASN A 235 23.60 0.79 7.19
N LYS A 236 23.99 -0.07 6.24
CA LYS A 236 24.09 -1.53 6.41
C LYS A 236 22.76 -2.17 6.85
N GLN A 237 21.65 -1.52 6.57
CA GLN A 237 20.31 -2.04 6.87
C GLN A 237 19.79 -2.91 5.74
N ILE A 238 19.16 -4.01 6.13
CA ILE A 238 18.43 -4.89 5.23
C ILE A 238 16.97 -4.92 5.64
N PHE A 239 16.11 -4.62 4.70
CA PHE A 239 14.66 -4.78 4.85
C PHE A 239 14.28 -6.16 4.33
N LEU A 240 13.96 -7.06 5.25
CA LEU A 240 13.58 -8.43 4.96
C LEU A 240 12.08 -8.59 5.14
N GLY A 241 11.38 -9.17 4.16
CA GLY A 241 9.96 -9.40 4.29
C GLY A 241 9.48 -10.67 3.60
N TYR A 242 8.33 -11.13 4.05
CA TYR A 242 7.64 -12.31 3.55
C TYR A 242 6.15 -12.04 3.46
N VAL A 243 5.56 -12.33 2.32
CA VAL A 243 4.14 -12.09 2.05
C VAL A 243 3.46 -13.41 1.72
N ILE A 244 2.30 -13.66 2.32
CA ILE A 244 1.47 -14.83 2.06
C ILE A 244 0.04 -14.33 1.78
N GLY A 245 -0.56 -14.77 0.67
CA GLY A 245 -1.97 -14.56 0.38
C GLY A 245 -2.84 -15.24 1.43
N LEU A 246 -3.90 -14.58 1.88
CA LEU A 246 -4.81 -15.12 2.92
C LEU A 246 -5.84 -16.12 2.34
N ASP A 247 -5.74 -16.42 1.06
CA ASP A 247 -6.50 -17.45 0.35
C ASP A 247 -5.87 -18.85 0.42
N TYR A 248 -4.94 -19.10 1.37
CA TYR A 248 -4.33 -20.42 1.57
C TYR A 248 -5.33 -21.45 2.10
N LYS A 249 -5.18 -22.71 1.65
CA LYS A 249 -6.13 -23.81 1.95
C LYS A 249 -5.77 -24.64 3.18
N ASN A 250 -4.54 -24.53 3.67
CA ASN A 250 -4.08 -25.31 4.80
C ASN A 250 -4.32 -24.55 6.12
N PRO A 251 -5.33 -24.92 6.94
CA PRO A 251 -5.64 -24.22 8.19
C PRO A 251 -4.53 -24.29 9.22
N HIS A 252 -3.57 -25.20 9.06
CA HIS A 252 -2.41 -25.33 9.95
C HIS A 252 -1.20 -24.50 9.50
N LEU A 253 -1.30 -23.80 8.36
CA LEU A 253 -0.24 -22.91 7.91
C LEU A 253 -0.20 -21.67 8.81
N SER A 254 0.95 -21.44 9.45
CA SER A 254 1.22 -20.21 10.19
C SER A 254 2.08 -19.29 9.33
N PRO A 255 1.54 -18.18 8.81
CA PRO A 255 2.32 -17.22 8.01
C PRO A 255 3.58 -16.72 8.72
N PHE A 256 3.52 -16.54 10.04
CA PHE A 256 4.69 -16.15 10.83
C PHE A 256 5.78 -17.24 10.85
N ASP A 257 5.39 -18.51 11.05
CA ASP A 257 6.35 -19.60 11.09
C ASP A 257 6.97 -19.85 9.71
N GLU A 258 6.22 -19.66 8.63
CA GLU A 258 6.78 -19.72 7.28
C GLU A 258 7.84 -18.64 7.05
N PHE A 259 7.66 -17.43 7.59
CA PHE A 259 8.67 -16.39 7.57
C PHE A 259 9.91 -16.80 8.41
N GLN A 260 9.74 -17.43 9.58
CA GLN A 260 10.87 -17.93 10.36
C GLN A 260 11.63 -19.03 9.60
N ARG A 261 10.90 -19.97 9.00
CA ARG A 261 11.48 -21.02 8.15
C ARG A 261 12.27 -20.43 6.99
N PHE A 262 11.71 -19.46 6.28
CA PHE A 262 12.38 -18.76 5.17
C PHE A 262 13.76 -18.22 5.58
N LYS A 263 13.90 -17.65 6.77
CA LYS A 263 15.17 -17.12 7.27
C LYS A 263 16.24 -18.22 7.50
N THR A 264 15.83 -19.46 7.67
CA THR A 264 16.77 -20.60 7.83
C THR A 264 17.35 -21.10 6.52
N HIS A 265 16.81 -20.65 5.37
CA HIS A 265 17.32 -21.06 4.06
C HIS A 265 18.80 -20.66 3.88
N PRO A 266 19.71 -21.54 3.41
CA PRO A 266 21.14 -21.25 3.33
C PRO A 266 21.50 -19.95 2.60
N SER A 267 20.77 -19.62 1.50
CA SER A 267 21.01 -18.38 0.74
C SER A 267 20.57 -17.11 1.48
N ILE A 268 19.68 -17.21 2.44
CA ILE A 268 19.16 -16.10 3.24
C ILE A 268 19.93 -15.99 4.55
N LYS A 269 20.06 -17.12 5.27
CA LYS A 269 20.74 -17.20 6.56
C LYS A 269 22.12 -16.56 6.50
N LYS A 270 22.94 -16.91 5.50
CA LYS A 270 24.31 -16.38 5.35
C LYS A 270 24.38 -14.84 5.28
N ILE A 271 23.30 -14.16 4.87
CA ILE A 271 23.27 -12.70 4.75
C ILE A 271 22.96 -12.06 6.09
N ILE A 272 22.03 -12.64 6.86
CA ILE A 272 21.56 -12.08 8.14
C ILE A 272 22.28 -12.66 9.35
N GLU A 273 23.08 -13.72 9.17
CA GLU A 273 23.83 -14.36 10.26
C GLU A 273 24.84 -13.40 10.89
N GLY A 274 24.85 -13.32 12.22
CA GLY A 274 25.64 -12.35 12.97
C GLY A 274 25.05 -10.93 13.01
N GLY A 275 24.00 -10.66 12.23
CA GLY A 275 23.31 -9.37 12.23
C GLY A 275 22.37 -9.20 13.43
N LYS A 276 21.94 -7.96 13.65
CA LYS A 276 20.99 -7.58 14.69
C LYS A 276 19.66 -7.16 14.07
N ARG A 277 18.56 -7.81 14.48
CA ARG A 277 17.22 -7.35 14.14
C ARG A 277 16.87 -6.13 14.98
N ILE A 278 16.68 -4.99 14.35
CA ILE A 278 16.41 -3.71 15.02
C ILE A 278 14.92 -3.34 15.04
N SER A 279 14.11 -3.88 14.11
CA SER A 279 12.67 -3.65 14.10
C SER A 279 11.94 -4.80 13.42
N TYR A 280 10.66 -4.96 13.72
CA TYR A 280 9.79 -5.94 13.08
C TYR A 280 8.33 -5.51 13.13
N GLY A 281 7.51 -6.10 12.27
CA GLY A 281 6.07 -5.90 12.26
C GLY A 281 5.38 -6.72 11.17
N ALA A 282 4.06 -6.70 11.22
CA ALA A 282 3.21 -7.32 10.20
C ALA A 282 2.12 -6.37 9.77
N ARG A 283 1.69 -6.48 8.51
CA ARG A 283 0.59 -5.70 7.97
C ARG A 283 -0.17 -6.48 6.93
N ALA A 284 -1.50 -6.35 6.96
CA ALA A 284 -2.34 -6.81 5.86
C ALA A 284 -2.08 -5.96 4.61
N LEU A 285 -2.15 -6.60 3.46
CA LEU A 285 -2.03 -6.01 2.13
C LEU A 285 -3.32 -6.28 1.36
N ILE A 286 -3.71 -5.36 0.50
CA ILE A 286 -4.85 -5.52 -0.39
C ILE A 286 -4.34 -5.98 -1.75
N GLU A 287 -4.86 -7.10 -2.26
CA GLU A 287 -4.31 -7.78 -3.43
C GLU A 287 -5.33 -8.05 -4.55
N GLY A 288 -6.59 -7.71 -4.35
CA GLY A 288 -7.66 -7.97 -5.32
C GLY A 288 -7.48 -7.25 -6.67
N GLY A 289 -6.77 -6.14 -6.67
CA GLY A 289 -6.44 -5.42 -7.90
C GLY A 289 -7.65 -4.80 -8.59
N PHE A 290 -7.54 -4.62 -9.91
CA PHE A 290 -8.48 -3.84 -10.72
C PHE A 290 -9.95 -4.32 -10.62
N GLN A 291 -10.20 -5.63 -10.61
CA GLN A 291 -11.56 -6.19 -10.58
C GLN A 291 -12.29 -5.94 -9.26
N SER A 292 -11.53 -5.79 -8.18
CA SER A 292 -12.03 -5.61 -6.82
C SER A 292 -12.05 -4.16 -6.36
N LEU A 293 -11.70 -3.20 -7.25
CA LEU A 293 -11.78 -1.78 -6.92
C LEU A 293 -13.24 -1.38 -6.67
N PRO A 294 -13.58 -0.84 -5.50
CA PRO A 294 -14.90 -0.30 -5.24
C PRO A 294 -15.12 0.98 -6.06
N LYS A 295 -16.33 1.47 -6.08
CA LYS A 295 -16.61 2.86 -6.46
C LYS A 295 -15.94 3.76 -5.43
N MET A 296 -15.01 4.62 -5.88
CA MET A 296 -14.11 5.37 -5.00
C MET A 296 -14.66 6.73 -4.58
N TYR A 297 -15.90 7.03 -4.91
CA TYR A 297 -16.59 8.28 -4.54
C TYR A 297 -18.00 8.00 -4.04
N MET A 298 -18.48 8.85 -3.17
CA MET A 298 -19.83 8.87 -2.62
C MET A 298 -20.22 10.30 -2.24
N PRO A 299 -21.48 10.60 -1.94
CA PRO A 299 -21.88 11.93 -1.52
C PRO A 299 -21.07 12.42 -0.31
N GLY A 300 -20.33 13.52 -0.47
CA GLY A 300 -19.52 14.17 0.56
C GLY A 300 -18.16 13.50 0.83
N ALA A 301 -17.79 12.39 0.14
CA ALA A 301 -16.53 11.71 0.46
C ALA A 301 -15.88 10.99 -0.72
N LEU A 302 -14.58 10.72 -0.54
CA LEU A 302 -13.75 9.90 -1.42
C LEU A 302 -13.00 8.81 -0.63
N LEU A 303 -12.79 7.65 -1.27
CA LEU A 303 -12.00 6.52 -0.78
C LEU A 303 -10.76 6.38 -1.67
N ILE A 304 -9.54 6.40 -1.10
CA ILE A 304 -8.29 6.44 -1.87
C ILE A 304 -7.20 5.51 -1.34
N GLY A 305 -6.17 5.29 -2.14
CA GLY A 305 -5.01 4.49 -1.76
C GLY A 305 -5.36 3.04 -1.53
N CYS A 306 -4.68 2.41 -0.56
CA CYS A 306 -4.95 1.01 -0.21
C CYS A 306 -6.31 0.81 0.47
N ASP A 307 -6.97 1.86 0.93
CA ASP A 307 -8.35 1.78 1.43
C ASP A 307 -9.33 1.47 0.28
N ALA A 308 -9.06 2.02 -0.91
CA ALA A 308 -9.74 1.69 -2.15
C ALA A 308 -9.17 0.46 -2.89
N GLY A 309 -7.98 -0.02 -2.53
CA GLY A 309 -7.36 -1.18 -3.18
C GLY A 309 -6.42 -0.86 -4.35
N THR A 310 -5.78 0.30 -4.38
CA THR A 310 -4.94 0.73 -5.51
C THR A 310 -3.55 0.08 -5.56
N LEU A 311 -3.23 -0.91 -4.72
CA LEU A 311 -1.96 -1.60 -4.76
C LEU A 311 -1.78 -2.36 -6.08
N ASN A 312 -0.64 -2.17 -6.75
CA ASN A 312 -0.25 -3.00 -7.88
C ASN A 312 0.51 -4.22 -7.37
N MET A 313 -0.23 -5.32 -7.17
CA MET A 313 0.29 -6.56 -6.59
C MET A 313 1.43 -7.17 -7.43
N PRO A 314 1.32 -7.37 -8.75
CA PRO A 314 2.41 -7.91 -9.57
C PRO A 314 3.70 -7.10 -9.52
N LYS A 315 3.57 -5.79 -9.30
CA LYS A 315 4.69 -4.87 -9.16
C LYS A 315 5.29 -4.88 -7.75
N ILE A 316 4.57 -5.44 -6.80
CA ILE A 316 4.91 -5.43 -5.36
C ILE A 316 5.05 -3.96 -4.86
N LYS A 317 4.27 -3.06 -5.43
CA LYS A 317 4.34 -1.61 -5.15
C LYS A 317 2.95 -1.01 -5.07
N GLY A 318 2.73 -0.22 -4.02
CA GLY A 318 1.46 0.46 -3.80
C GLY A 318 1.61 1.94 -3.44
N SER A 319 2.84 2.39 -3.10
CA SER A 319 3.03 3.76 -2.63
C SER A 319 2.80 4.80 -3.73
N HIS A 320 3.33 4.57 -4.95
CA HIS A 320 3.13 5.46 -6.10
C HIS A 320 1.67 5.50 -6.57
N THR A 321 0.98 4.35 -6.56
CA THR A 321 -0.44 4.26 -6.93
C THR A 321 -1.32 4.95 -5.88
N ALA A 322 -1.00 4.77 -4.60
CA ALA A 322 -1.68 5.46 -3.50
C ALA A 322 -1.48 6.98 -3.59
N MET A 323 -0.27 7.46 -3.86
CA MET A 323 0.00 8.89 -4.08
C MET A 323 -0.77 9.43 -5.28
N LYS A 324 -0.78 8.70 -6.41
CA LYS A 324 -1.54 9.13 -7.60
C LYS A 324 -3.03 9.22 -7.34
N SER A 325 -3.61 8.26 -6.62
CA SER A 325 -5.02 8.33 -6.23
C SER A 325 -5.32 9.57 -5.39
N GLY A 326 -4.38 9.97 -4.52
CA GLY A 326 -4.48 11.20 -3.73
C GLY A 326 -4.40 12.47 -4.58
N ILE A 327 -3.51 12.51 -5.58
CA ILE A 327 -3.43 13.63 -6.53
C ILE A 327 -4.76 13.80 -7.27
N LEU A 328 -5.31 12.71 -7.80
CA LEU A 328 -6.59 12.71 -8.52
C LEU A 328 -7.76 13.13 -7.61
N ALA A 329 -7.74 12.71 -6.34
CA ALA A 329 -8.73 13.12 -5.36
C ALA A 329 -8.68 14.63 -5.11
N ALA A 330 -7.50 15.20 -4.95
CA ALA A 330 -7.34 16.64 -4.77
C ALA A 330 -7.85 17.44 -5.97
N GLU A 331 -7.58 16.97 -7.19
CA GLU A 331 -8.10 17.60 -8.41
C GLU A 331 -9.64 17.53 -8.49
N ALA A 332 -10.23 16.39 -8.11
CA ALA A 332 -11.68 16.23 -8.08
C ALA A 332 -12.34 17.11 -7.01
N ILE A 333 -11.73 17.19 -5.83
CA ILE A 333 -12.19 18.06 -4.73
C ILE A 333 -12.11 19.53 -5.14
N ASN A 334 -11.03 19.94 -5.79
CA ASN A 334 -10.90 21.31 -6.27
C ASN A 334 -12.00 21.67 -7.29
N ASP A 335 -12.29 20.77 -8.24
CA ASP A 335 -13.39 20.94 -9.20
C ASP A 335 -14.75 20.99 -8.48
N HIS A 336 -14.94 20.16 -7.45
CA HIS A 336 -16.17 20.17 -6.63
C HIS A 336 -16.35 21.47 -5.86
N VAL A 337 -15.31 21.95 -5.20
CA VAL A 337 -15.38 23.14 -4.32
C VAL A 337 -15.49 24.43 -5.13
N LYS A 338 -14.80 24.55 -6.28
CA LYS A 338 -14.78 25.75 -7.11
C LYS A 338 -15.92 25.80 -8.12
N ASP A 339 -16.18 24.68 -8.78
CA ASP A 339 -17.10 24.63 -9.93
C ASP A 339 -18.41 23.92 -9.60
N SER A 340 -18.62 23.51 -8.34
CA SER A 340 -19.81 22.75 -7.87
C SER A 340 -20.05 21.46 -8.65
N LYS A 341 -18.99 20.85 -9.21
CA LYS A 341 -19.09 19.57 -9.90
C LYS A 341 -19.37 18.43 -8.91
N ASP A 342 -20.10 17.43 -9.34
CA ASP A 342 -20.28 16.20 -8.54
C ASP A 342 -18.96 15.46 -8.35
N LEU A 343 -18.76 14.80 -7.19
CA LEU A 343 -17.55 14.04 -6.89
C LEU A 343 -17.31 12.85 -7.84
N SER A 344 -18.29 12.47 -8.67
CA SER A 344 -18.10 11.47 -9.74
C SER A 344 -17.02 11.87 -10.76
N VAL A 345 -16.69 13.15 -10.86
CA VAL A 345 -15.55 13.63 -11.66
C VAL A 345 -14.23 12.93 -11.29
N PHE A 346 -14.12 12.41 -10.07
CA PHE A 346 -12.98 11.58 -9.66
C PHE A 346 -12.85 10.31 -10.53
N GLU A 347 -13.97 9.64 -10.83
CA GLU A 347 -13.95 8.44 -11.66
C GLU A 347 -13.48 8.73 -13.09
N GLU A 348 -13.90 9.87 -13.66
CA GLU A 348 -13.45 10.29 -14.98
C GLU A 348 -11.95 10.56 -15.00
N LYS A 349 -11.42 11.30 -13.99
CA LYS A 349 -9.99 11.56 -13.84
C LYS A 349 -9.21 10.26 -13.64
N PHE A 350 -9.72 9.34 -12.81
CA PHE A 350 -9.12 8.02 -12.61
C PHE A 350 -9.01 7.24 -13.92
N LYS A 351 -10.11 7.13 -14.69
CA LYS A 351 -10.14 6.41 -15.97
C LYS A 351 -9.17 6.97 -17.03
N LYS A 352 -8.89 8.26 -16.99
CA LYS A 352 -7.95 8.93 -17.89
C LYS A 352 -6.49 8.88 -17.41
N SER A 353 -6.25 8.36 -16.20
CA SER A 353 -4.94 8.37 -15.56
C SER A 353 -4.10 7.13 -15.90
N TRP A 354 -2.79 7.27 -15.77
CA TRP A 354 -1.87 6.13 -15.84
C TRP A 354 -2.10 5.10 -14.72
N LEU A 355 -2.70 5.52 -13.60
CA LEU A 355 -3.06 4.63 -12.50
C LEU A 355 -4.07 3.58 -12.96
N PHE A 356 -5.12 4.01 -13.68
CA PHE A 356 -6.09 3.10 -14.27
C PHE A 356 -5.42 2.13 -15.26
N GLU A 357 -4.61 2.66 -16.17
CA GLU A 357 -3.92 1.86 -17.18
C GLU A 357 -3.00 0.81 -16.54
N GLU A 358 -2.26 1.20 -15.49
CA GLU A 358 -1.35 0.30 -14.78
C GLU A 358 -2.09 -0.83 -14.08
N LEU A 359 -3.16 -0.52 -13.34
CA LEU A 359 -3.98 -1.53 -12.67
C LEU A 359 -4.71 -2.42 -13.66
N PHE A 360 -5.23 -1.86 -14.75
CA PHE A 360 -5.88 -2.62 -15.81
C PHE A 360 -4.93 -3.62 -16.48
N LYS A 361 -3.69 -3.23 -16.78
CA LYS A 361 -2.69 -4.13 -17.34
C LYS A 361 -2.29 -5.27 -16.39
N ALA A 362 -2.34 -5.03 -15.09
CA ALA A 362 -1.98 -6.01 -14.06
C ALA A 362 -3.12 -6.98 -13.69
N ARG A 363 -4.36 -6.74 -14.17
CA ARG A 363 -5.60 -7.37 -13.69
C ARG A 363 -5.64 -8.90 -13.72
N ASN A 364 -4.97 -9.52 -14.68
CA ASN A 364 -5.02 -10.97 -14.86
C ASN A 364 -3.97 -11.73 -14.03
N VAL A 365 -3.00 -11.03 -13.44
CA VAL A 365 -1.87 -11.69 -12.80
C VAL A 365 -2.29 -12.42 -11.51
N LYS A 366 -2.85 -11.72 -10.52
CA LYS A 366 -3.23 -12.37 -9.25
C LYS A 366 -4.23 -13.52 -9.44
N PRO A 367 -5.31 -13.38 -10.23
CA PRO A 367 -6.25 -14.49 -10.42
C PRO A 367 -5.63 -15.73 -11.07
N SER A 368 -4.60 -15.59 -11.91
CA SER A 368 -3.94 -16.74 -12.56
C SER A 368 -3.20 -17.65 -11.57
N PHE A 369 -2.79 -17.11 -10.43
CA PHE A 369 -2.14 -17.92 -9.39
C PHE A 369 -3.09 -18.87 -8.64
N SER A 370 -4.40 -18.73 -8.82
CA SER A 370 -5.36 -19.74 -8.37
C SER A 370 -5.15 -21.12 -9.03
N TRP A 371 -4.43 -21.16 -10.15
CA TRP A 371 -4.03 -22.41 -10.84
C TRP A 371 -2.71 -22.98 -10.31
N GLY A 372 -2.13 -22.40 -9.25
CA GLY A 372 -0.85 -22.76 -8.67
C GLY A 372 0.31 -21.90 -9.19
N LEU A 373 1.42 -21.94 -8.47
CA LEU A 373 2.58 -21.08 -8.70
C LEU A 373 3.15 -21.22 -10.13
N ILE A 374 3.36 -22.45 -10.59
CA ILE A 374 4.02 -22.72 -11.89
C ILE A 374 3.16 -22.21 -13.05
N ILE A 375 1.86 -22.56 -13.07
CA ILE A 375 0.95 -22.15 -14.13
C ILE A 375 0.74 -20.64 -14.08
N GLY A 376 0.62 -20.05 -12.88
CA GLY A 376 0.50 -18.61 -12.69
C GLY A 376 1.70 -17.85 -13.24
N ILE A 377 2.93 -18.34 -13.02
CA ILE A 377 4.16 -17.73 -13.57
C ILE A 377 4.16 -17.80 -15.10
N ILE A 378 3.86 -18.97 -15.69
CA ILE A 378 3.83 -19.14 -17.15
C ILE A 378 2.79 -18.19 -17.76
N PHE A 379 1.57 -18.19 -17.23
CA PHE A 379 0.50 -17.32 -17.71
C PHE A 379 0.88 -15.84 -17.57
N THR A 380 1.44 -15.45 -16.42
CA THR A 380 1.93 -14.07 -16.19
C THR A 380 2.99 -13.68 -17.23
N GLY A 381 3.92 -14.58 -17.54
CA GLY A 381 4.91 -14.37 -18.60
C GLY A 381 4.25 -14.10 -19.96
N ILE A 382 3.30 -14.93 -20.33
CA ILE A 382 2.54 -14.76 -21.58
C ILE A 382 1.76 -13.43 -21.57
N ASP A 383 0.96 -13.17 -20.54
CA ASP A 383 0.13 -11.96 -20.46
C ASP A 383 0.99 -10.68 -20.44
N GLN A 384 2.03 -10.62 -19.62
CA GLN A 384 2.79 -9.39 -19.41
C GLN A 384 3.90 -9.15 -20.43
N ILE A 385 4.53 -10.21 -20.96
CA ILE A 385 5.65 -10.07 -21.92
C ILE A 385 5.11 -10.02 -23.36
N LEU A 386 4.27 -11.01 -23.74
CA LEU A 386 3.78 -11.09 -25.12
C LEU A 386 2.61 -10.12 -25.37
N PHE A 387 1.62 -10.11 -24.48
CA PHE A 387 0.41 -9.29 -24.63
C PHE A 387 0.47 -7.95 -23.88
N ARG A 388 1.52 -7.69 -23.09
CA ARG A 388 1.71 -6.44 -22.33
C ARG A 388 0.49 -6.08 -21.44
N GLY A 389 -0.15 -7.09 -20.85
CA GLY A 389 -1.34 -6.95 -20.04
C GLY A 389 -2.62 -6.59 -20.82
N LYS A 390 -2.64 -6.78 -22.13
CA LYS A 390 -3.75 -6.39 -23.02
C LYS A 390 -4.58 -7.57 -23.54
N LEU A 391 -4.57 -8.71 -22.85
CA LEU A 391 -5.47 -9.80 -23.20
C LEU A 391 -6.94 -9.32 -23.23
N PRO A 392 -7.77 -9.80 -24.18
CA PRO A 392 -9.13 -9.26 -24.37
C PRO A 392 -10.14 -9.68 -23.29
N PHE A 393 -9.71 -10.48 -22.32
CA PHE A 393 -10.54 -10.94 -21.21
C PHE A 393 -9.96 -10.53 -19.86
N THR A 394 -10.78 -10.60 -18.83
CA THR A 394 -10.39 -10.37 -17.44
C THR A 394 -10.71 -11.61 -16.62
N LEU A 395 -9.68 -12.19 -16.00
CA LEU A 395 -9.83 -13.26 -15.03
C LEU A 395 -10.48 -12.70 -13.76
N LYS A 396 -11.33 -13.52 -13.12
CA LYS A 396 -12.08 -13.13 -11.92
C LYS A 396 -11.55 -13.81 -10.67
N HIS A 397 -11.69 -13.12 -9.55
CA HIS A 397 -11.62 -13.74 -8.23
C HIS A 397 -12.97 -14.40 -7.94
N LYS A 398 -12.95 -15.72 -7.74
CA LYS A 398 -14.19 -16.53 -7.59
C LYS A 398 -14.72 -16.53 -6.17
N HIS A 399 -13.82 -16.41 -5.19
CA HIS A 399 -14.12 -16.57 -3.77
C HIS A 399 -13.42 -15.48 -2.98
N ALA A 400 -14.03 -15.07 -1.87
CA ALA A 400 -13.36 -14.30 -0.85
C ALA A 400 -12.37 -15.18 -0.07
N ASP A 401 -11.33 -14.59 0.55
CA ASP A 401 -10.28 -15.36 1.22
C ASP A 401 -10.84 -16.31 2.29
N HIS A 402 -11.83 -15.85 3.07
CA HIS A 402 -12.45 -16.63 4.15
C HIS A 402 -13.28 -17.83 3.66
N GLU A 403 -13.58 -17.94 2.37
CA GLU A 403 -14.31 -19.06 1.78
C GLU A 403 -13.39 -20.20 1.36
N THR A 404 -12.06 -20.02 1.50
CA THR A 404 -11.06 -21.02 1.10
C THR A 404 -10.56 -21.91 2.24
N LEU A 405 -10.87 -21.57 3.49
CA LEU A 405 -10.52 -22.30 4.71
C LEU A 405 -11.59 -23.27 5.13
#